data_4cd77396d7bb673e3cb1503d0f668e25
#
_entry.id   4cd77396d7bb673e3cb1503d0f668e25
#
_cell.length_a   1.000
_cell.length_b   1.000
_cell.length_c   1.000
_cell.angle_alpha   90.00
_cell.angle_beta   90.00
_cell.angle_gamma   90.00
#
_symmetry.space_group_name_H-M   'P 1'
#
loop_
_entity.id
_entity.type
_entity.pdbx_description
1 polymer ?
#
loop_
_entity_poly.entity_id
_entity_poly.type
_entity_poly.pdbx_seq_one_letter_code
_entity_poly.pdbx_strand_id
1 'polypeptide(L)'
;RRPLSDTPTLARYERLAGPIAAPRGLGEHLRDALHEHDVQASLDDDALASARLVVAADVSEARHFRPGDDDPSVIELRQGGGFGRTIAVDPGLAALVGACDGELPVGVIISAIGQLMDASESELREELLPRVRELIDTGVLVFAPDGPHAP
;
A
#
# COMPACT_ATOMS: atom_id res chain seq x y z
N ARG A 1 18.39 -19.13 -0.96
CA ARG A 1 17.76 -19.85 0.15
C ARG A 1 16.57 -20.61 -0.41
N ARG A 2 16.47 -21.92 -0.18
CA ARG A 2 15.32 -22.71 -0.62
C ARG A 2 14.13 -22.36 0.27
N PRO A 3 12.90 -22.12 -0.30
CA PRO A 3 11.74 -21.84 0.51
C PRO A 3 11.44 -23.01 1.46
N LEU A 4 10.96 -22.70 2.66
CA LEU A 4 10.61 -23.67 3.68
C LEU A 4 9.28 -24.37 3.42
N SER A 5 8.46 -23.83 2.48
CA SER A 5 7.19 -24.42 2.05
C SER A 5 7.22 -24.73 0.56
N ASP A 6 6.56 -25.83 0.16
CA ASP A 6 6.44 -26.23 -1.26
C ASP A 6 5.43 -25.37 -2.04
N THR A 7 4.62 -24.55 -1.36
CA THR A 7 3.64 -23.65 -1.98
C THR A 7 4.15 -22.22 -1.90
N PRO A 8 4.39 -21.55 -3.05
CA PRO A 8 4.78 -20.15 -3.06
C PRO A 8 3.63 -19.29 -2.51
N THR A 9 3.96 -18.38 -1.60
CA THR A 9 3.01 -17.40 -1.01
C THR A 9 2.81 -16.19 -1.91
N LEU A 10 3.74 -15.94 -2.84
CA LEU A 10 3.68 -14.84 -3.80
C LEU A 10 4.14 -15.33 -5.18
N ALA A 11 3.30 -15.10 -6.21
CA ALA A 11 3.68 -15.22 -7.61
C ALA A 11 3.20 -13.98 -8.35
N ARG A 12 4.12 -13.12 -8.75
CA ARG A 12 3.81 -11.83 -9.37
C ARG A 12 4.55 -11.67 -10.70
N TYR A 13 3.83 -11.19 -11.70
CA TYR A 13 4.36 -10.87 -13.02
C TYR A 13 4.19 -9.37 -13.26
N GLU A 14 5.29 -8.68 -13.56
CA GLU A 14 5.30 -7.25 -13.84
C GLU A 14 5.67 -6.99 -15.29
N ARG A 15 4.93 -6.09 -15.95
CA ARG A 15 5.33 -5.54 -17.24
C ARG A 15 5.92 -4.16 -17.01
N LEU A 16 7.19 -4.00 -17.29
CA LEU A 16 7.87 -2.71 -17.18
C LEU A 16 7.70 -1.93 -18.48
N ALA A 17 7.19 -0.70 -18.38
CA ALA A 17 7.00 0.19 -19.53
C ALA A 17 8.18 1.15 -19.75
N GLY A 18 9.17 1.15 -18.86
CA GLY A 18 10.31 2.07 -18.89
C GLY A 18 11.56 1.51 -18.21
N PRO A 19 12.63 2.30 -18.11
CA PRO A 19 13.83 1.89 -17.38
C PRO A 19 13.52 1.71 -15.90
N ILE A 20 14.14 0.68 -15.30
CA ILE A 20 14.07 0.46 -13.85
C ILE A 20 14.86 1.57 -13.18
N ALA A 21 14.17 2.45 -12.47
CA ALA A 21 14.77 3.53 -11.70
C ALA A 21 14.74 3.15 -10.21
N ALA A 22 15.79 2.51 -9.73
CA ALA A 22 15.91 2.19 -8.32
C ALA A 22 17.16 2.89 -7.75
N PRO A 23 17.01 4.03 -7.03
CA PRO A 23 18.15 4.74 -6.43
C PRO A 23 19.00 3.87 -5.51
N ARG A 24 18.39 2.88 -4.85
CA ARG A 24 19.04 1.90 -3.99
C ARG A 24 19.33 0.55 -4.65
N GLY A 25 18.99 0.40 -5.94
CA GLY A 25 19.10 -0.86 -6.67
C GLY A 25 17.85 -1.75 -6.55
N LEU A 26 17.53 -2.43 -7.66
CA LEU A 26 16.35 -3.31 -7.74
C LEU A 26 16.39 -4.45 -6.72
N GLY A 27 17.57 -4.98 -6.40
CA GLY A 27 17.71 -6.10 -5.45
C GLY A 27 17.34 -5.72 -4.01
N GLU A 28 17.59 -4.48 -3.60
CA GLU A 28 17.20 -3.96 -2.29
C GLU A 28 15.67 -3.76 -2.26
N HIS A 29 15.11 -3.12 -3.26
CA HIS A 29 13.65 -2.96 -3.39
C HIS A 29 12.90 -4.31 -3.35
N LEU A 30 13.40 -5.32 -4.07
CA LEU A 30 12.79 -6.66 -4.06
C LEU A 30 12.90 -7.34 -2.70
N ARG A 31 14.03 -7.18 -2.00
CA ARG A 31 14.21 -7.75 -0.65
C ARG A 31 13.23 -7.13 0.33
N ASP A 32 13.09 -5.80 0.28
CA ASP A 32 12.22 -5.06 1.17
C ASP A 32 10.75 -5.41 0.89
N ALA A 33 10.32 -5.44 -0.38
CA ALA A 33 8.96 -5.84 -0.77
C ALA A 33 8.63 -7.29 -0.39
N LEU A 34 9.58 -8.23 -0.50
CA LEU A 34 9.38 -9.61 -0.06
C LEU A 34 9.31 -9.73 1.47
N HIS A 35 10.09 -8.92 2.19
CA HIS A 35 10.00 -8.88 3.65
C HIS A 35 8.63 -8.36 4.11
N GLU A 36 8.16 -7.26 3.56
CA GLU A 36 6.84 -6.69 3.84
C GLU A 36 5.71 -7.67 3.49
N HIS A 37 5.85 -8.40 2.36
CA HIS A 37 4.92 -9.47 1.99
C HIS A 37 4.89 -10.58 3.03
N ASP A 38 6.03 -11.08 3.49
CA ASP A 38 6.10 -12.15 4.48
C ASP A 38 5.46 -11.73 5.81
N VAL A 39 5.66 -10.47 6.23
CA VAL A 39 5.00 -9.91 7.42
C VAL A 39 3.49 -9.89 7.21
N GLN A 40 2.99 -9.24 6.15
CA GLN A 40 1.56 -9.07 5.94
C GLN A 40 0.83 -10.40 5.71
N ALA A 41 1.47 -11.39 5.06
CA ALA A 41 0.89 -12.71 4.82
C ALA A 41 0.71 -13.52 6.12
N SER A 42 1.43 -13.17 7.18
CA SER A 42 1.27 -13.77 8.50
C SER A 42 0.14 -13.17 9.33
N LEU A 43 -0.41 -12.02 8.91
CA LEU A 43 -1.43 -11.27 9.63
C LEU A 43 -2.83 -11.58 9.08
N ASP A 44 -3.78 -11.87 9.98
CA ASP A 44 -5.19 -11.80 9.65
C ASP A 44 -5.66 -10.34 9.49
N ASP A 45 -6.93 -10.15 9.14
CA ASP A 45 -7.47 -8.81 8.89
C ASP A 45 -7.56 -7.95 10.16
N ASP A 46 -7.75 -8.55 11.33
CA ASP A 46 -7.78 -7.84 12.60
C ASP A 46 -6.37 -7.36 12.99
N ALA A 47 -5.37 -8.20 12.80
CA ALA A 47 -3.98 -7.87 13.05
C ALA A 47 -3.50 -6.80 12.06
N LEU A 48 -3.85 -6.91 10.77
CA LEU A 48 -3.54 -5.88 9.77
C LEU A 48 -4.22 -4.54 10.09
N ALA A 49 -5.49 -4.56 10.49
CA ALA A 49 -6.20 -3.34 10.90
C ALA A 49 -5.59 -2.68 12.14
N SER A 50 -4.94 -3.46 13.00
CA SER A 50 -4.22 -2.97 14.18
C SER A 50 -2.80 -2.48 13.88
N ALA A 51 -2.27 -2.79 12.69
CA ALA A 51 -0.94 -2.39 12.28
C ALA A 51 -0.89 -0.90 11.91
N ARG A 52 0.32 -0.33 12.06
CA ARG A 52 0.64 1.04 11.62
C ARG A 52 1.50 0.96 10.37
N LEU A 53 1.10 1.72 9.36
CA LEU A 53 1.78 1.76 8.06
C LEU A 53 2.30 3.16 7.77
N VAL A 54 3.33 3.21 6.94
CA VAL A 54 3.94 4.46 6.44
C VAL A 54 3.98 4.40 4.92
N VAL A 55 3.73 5.51 4.26
CA VAL A 55 3.94 5.63 2.82
C VAL A 55 5.44 5.58 2.53
N ALA A 56 5.87 4.75 1.58
CA ALA A 56 7.27 4.68 1.17
C ALA A 56 7.76 6.05 0.66
N ALA A 57 9.00 6.42 1.01
CA ALA A 57 9.53 7.77 0.78
C ALA A 57 9.66 8.15 -0.70
N ASP A 58 9.60 7.19 -1.61
CA ASP A 58 9.66 7.37 -3.06
C ASP A 58 8.27 7.45 -3.73
N VAL A 59 7.20 7.41 -2.94
CA VAL A 59 5.82 7.50 -3.44
C VAL A 59 5.34 8.95 -3.43
N SER A 60 4.70 9.35 -4.52
CA SER A 60 4.03 10.63 -4.67
C SER A 60 2.59 10.42 -5.16
N GLU A 61 1.70 11.37 -4.85
CA GLU A 61 0.34 11.41 -5.36
C GLU A 61 0.21 12.44 -6.47
N ALA A 62 -0.49 12.09 -7.54
CA ALA A 62 -0.88 13.00 -8.62
C ALA A 62 -2.39 13.02 -8.77
N ARG A 63 -2.97 14.22 -8.83
CA ARG A 63 -4.41 14.44 -9.05
C ARG A 63 -4.62 15.15 -10.38
N HIS A 64 -5.50 14.59 -11.21
CA HIS A 64 -5.80 15.12 -12.53
C HIS A 64 -7.23 15.67 -12.54
N PHE A 65 -7.38 16.91 -12.93
CA PHE A 65 -8.67 17.60 -13.01
C PHE A 65 -9.02 17.87 -14.46
N ARG A 66 -10.28 17.76 -14.81
CA ARG A 66 -10.77 18.37 -16.05
C ARG A 66 -10.92 19.87 -15.84
N PRO A 67 -10.71 20.69 -16.87
CA PRO A 67 -10.90 22.12 -16.73
C PRO A 67 -12.30 22.47 -16.24
N GLY A 68 -12.37 23.15 -15.07
CA GLY A 68 -13.63 23.56 -14.44
C GLY A 68 -14.21 22.59 -13.40
N ASP A 69 -13.58 21.42 -13.20
CA ASP A 69 -14.00 20.48 -12.15
C ASP A 69 -13.31 20.83 -10.82
N ASP A 70 -14.06 20.75 -9.73
CA ASP A 70 -13.53 20.93 -8.36
C ASP A 70 -12.90 19.61 -7.84
N ASP A 71 -13.40 18.46 -8.31
CA ASP A 71 -12.93 17.13 -7.92
C ASP A 71 -12.01 16.53 -8.96
N PRO A 72 -10.96 15.77 -8.54
CA PRO A 72 -10.07 15.08 -9.46
C PRO A 72 -10.82 13.97 -10.20
N SER A 73 -10.66 13.92 -11.52
CA SER A 73 -11.18 12.82 -12.35
C SER A 73 -10.32 11.55 -12.25
N VAL A 74 -9.05 11.68 -11.89
CA VAL A 74 -8.10 10.58 -11.69
C VAL A 74 -7.16 10.94 -10.54
N ILE A 75 -6.95 9.98 -9.64
CA ILE A 75 -5.93 10.04 -8.59
C ILE A 75 -4.96 8.88 -8.81
N GLU A 76 -3.67 9.16 -8.82
CA GLU A 76 -2.62 8.17 -9.04
C GLU A 76 -1.57 8.24 -7.93
N LEU A 77 -1.18 7.08 -7.42
CA LEU A 77 0.04 6.92 -6.63
C LEU A 77 1.18 6.55 -7.58
N ARG A 78 2.27 7.29 -7.52
CA ARG A 78 3.44 7.11 -8.38
C ARG A 78 4.65 6.75 -7.55
N GLN A 79 5.23 5.59 -7.82
CA GLN A 79 6.45 5.10 -7.19
C GLN A 79 7.66 5.61 -7.98
N GLY A 80 8.58 6.31 -7.31
CA GLY A 80 9.77 6.88 -7.93
C GLY A 80 10.92 5.90 -8.07
N GLY A 81 10.90 4.80 -7.31
CA GLY A 81 11.90 3.73 -7.31
C GLY A 81 11.33 2.38 -7.73
N GLY A 82 12.13 1.33 -7.54
CA GLY A 82 11.72 -0.03 -7.83
C GLY A 82 11.30 -0.22 -9.28
N PHE A 83 10.06 -0.63 -9.49
CA PHE A 83 9.47 -0.81 -10.82
C PHE A 83 8.81 0.44 -11.40
N GLY A 84 8.85 1.58 -10.71
CA GLY A 84 8.26 2.84 -11.19
C GLY A 84 6.76 2.75 -11.46
N ARG A 85 6.01 2.09 -10.56
CA ARG A 85 4.58 1.83 -10.74
C ARG A 85 3.77 3.11 -10.68
N THR A 86 2.70 3.13 -11.46
CA THR A 86 1.61 4.10 -11.32
C THR A 86 0.33 3.33 -11.05
N ILE A 87 -0.33 3.60 -9.93
CA ILE A 87 -1.51 2.89 -9.45
C ILE A 87 -2.65 3.90 -9.35
N ALA A 88 -3.70 3.69 -10.14
CA ALA A 88 -4.91 4.48 -10.01
C ALA A 88 -5.67 4.08 -8.74
N VAL A 89 -6.09 5.07 -7.97
CA VAL A 89 -6.81 4.89 -6.71
C VAL A 89 -8.07 5.75 -6.68
N ASP A 90 -9.07 5.28 -5.93
CA ASP A 90 -10.23 6.10 -5.62
C ASP A 90 -9.95 7.05 -4.43
N PRO A 91 -10.85 8.01 -4.16
CA PRO A 91 -10.68 8.97 -3.08
C PRO A 91 -10.53 8.34 -1.69
N GLY A 92 -11.23 7.22 -1.42
CA GLY A 92 -11.18 6.52 -0.14
C GLY A 92 -9.79 5.92 0.12
N LEU A 93 -9.24 5.22 -0.87
CA LEU A 93 -7.89 4.66 -0.76
C LEU A 93 -6.82 5.75 -0.75
N ALA A 94 -6.99 6.83 -1.53
CA ALA A 94 -6.07 7.97 -1.50
C ALA A 94 -6.04 8.63 -0.11
N ALA A 95 -7.21 8.81 0.52
CA ALA A 95 -7.32 9.34 1.88
C ALA A 95 -6.64 8.43 2.90
N LEU A 96 -6.85 7.10 2.80
CA LEU A 96 -6.20 6.12 3.65
C LEU A 96 -4.67 6.21 3.52
N VAL A 97 -4.15 6.17 2.29
CA VAL A 97 -2.71 6.25 2.04
C VAL A 97 -2.14 7.57 2.57
N GLY A 98 -2.83 8.69 2.32
CA GLY A 98 -2.40 10.01 2.83
C GLY A 98 -2.35 10.13 4.36
N ALA A 99 -3.10 9.28 5.07
CA ALA A 99 -3.12 9.22 6.54
C ALA A 99 -2.15 8.18 7.13
N CYS A 100 -1.47 7.39 6.27
CA CYS A 100 -0.47 6.40 6.69
C CYS A 100 0.89 7.07 6.97
N ASP A 101 1.02 7.68 8.14
CA ASP A 101 2.24 8.35 8.63
C ASP A 101 2.95 7.56 9.75
N GLY A 102 2.39 6.39 10.13
CA GLY A 102 2.89 5.55 11.21
C GLY A 102 2.30 5.85 12.59
N GLU A 103 1.47 6.87 12.74
CA GLU A 103 0.92 7.27 14.06
C GLU A 103 -0.34 6.46 14.38
N LEU A 104 -1.23 6.26 13.42
CA LEU A 104 -2.53 5.61 13.62
C LEU A 104 -2.57 4.20 13.02
N PRO A 105 -3.26 3.24 13.70
CA PRO A 105 -3.59 1.96 13.11
C PRO A 105 -4.49 2.10 11.88
N VAL A 106 -4.32 1.22 10.89
CA VAL A 106 -5.11 1.19 9.64
C VAL A 106 -6.61 1.17 9.91
N GLY A 107 -7.07 0.38 10.87
CA GLY A 107 -8.49 0.30 11.24
C GLY A 107 -9.06 1.61 11.77
N VAL A 108 -8.27 2.39 12.51
CA VAL A 108 -8.68 3.71 13.00
C VAL A 108 -8.81 4.71 11.83
N ILE A 109 -7.90 4.64 10.87
CA ILE A 109 -7.96 5.47 9.65
C ILE A 109 -9.22 5.10 8.83
N ILE A 110 -9.51 3.81 8.64
CA ILE A 110 -10.71 3.34 7.94
C ILE A 110 -11.98 3.82 8.64
N SER A 111 -12.05 3.72 9.97
CA SER A 111 -13.18 4.21 10.76
C SER A 111 -13.40 5.72 10.59
N ALA A 112 -12.33 6.51 10.60
CA ALA A 112 -12.40 7.95 10.38
C ALA A 112 -12.90 8.30 8.97
N ILE A 113 -12.43 7.58 7.94
CA ILE A 113 -12.91 7.74 6.55
C ILE A 113 -14.40 7.39 6.46
N GLY A 114 -14.85 6.31 7.11
CA GLY A 114 -16.25 5.92 7.16
C GLY A 114 -17.15 7.02 7.74
N GLN A 115 -16.72 7.65 8.82
CA GLN A 115 -17.43 8.78 9.42
C GLN A 115 -17.50 10.00 8.49
N LEU A 116 -16.42 10.30 7.76
CA LEU A 116 -16.38 11.43 6.82
C LEU A 116 -17.25 11.20 5.58
N MET A 117 -17.35 9.95 5.12
CA MET A 117 -18.09 9.57 3.90
C MET A 117 -19.52 9.11 4.19
N ASP A 118 -19.95 9.11 5.44
CA ASP A 118 -21.25 8.53 5.89
C ASP A 118 -21.44 7.08 5.38
N ALA A 119 -20.35 6.30 5.43
CA ALA A 119 -20.27 4.92 4.95
C ALA A 119 -20.11 3.93 6.11
N SER A 120 -20.56 2.69 5.91
CA SER A 120 -20.40 1.62 6.88
C SER A 120 -18.93 1.26 7.08
N GLU A 121 -18.46 1.28 8.32
CA GLU A 121 -17.09 0.89 8.67
C GLU A 121 -16.76 -0.54 8.24
N SER A 122 -17.73 -1.48 8.41
CA SER A 122 -17.52 -2.87 8.02
C SER A 122 -17.36 -3.05 6.51
N GLU A 123 -18.17 -2.36 5.72
CA GLU A 123 -18.08 -2.40 4.26
C GLU A 123 -16.78 -1.79 3.76
N LEU A 124 -16.38 -0.64 4.31
CA LEU A 124 -15.10 -0.01 3.98
C LEU A 124 -13.91 -0.88 4.38
N ARG A 125 -13.99 -1.56 5.52
CA ARG A 125 -12.95 -2.46 5.96
C ARG A 125 -12.79 -3.66 5.01
N GLU A 126 -13.89 -4.27 4.59
CA GLU A 126 -13.90 -5.37 3.61
C GLU A 126 -13.37 -4.93 2.25
N GLU A 127 -13.61 -3.69 1.86
CA GLU A 127 -13.13 -3.12 0.60
C GLU A 127 -11.66 -2.70 0.66
N LEU A 128 -11.24 -2.00 1.70
CA LEU A 128 -9.94 -1.35 1.77
C LEU A 128 -8.81 -2.28 2.24
N LEU A 129 -9.04 -3.24 3.14
CA LEU A 129 -7.98 -4.12 3.64
C LEU A 129 -7.30 -4.96 2.55
N PRO A 130 -8.03 -5.57 1.58
CA PRO A 130 -7.39 -6.27 0.47
C PRO A 130 -6.49 -5.33 -0.37
N ARG A 131 -6.93 -4.09 -0.57
CA ARG A 131 -6.17 -3.09 -1.32
C ARG A 131 -4.93 -2.60 -0.55
N VAL A 132 -5.03 -2.48 0.78
CA VAL A 132 -3.87 -2.22 1.64
C VAL A 132 -2.83 -3.33 1.49
N ARG A 133 -3.24 -4.60 1.47
CA ARG A 133 -2.33 -5.74 1.22
C ARG A 133 -1.62 -5.61 -0.14
N GLU A 134 -2.35 -5.24 -1.19
CA GLU A 134 -1.74 -5.01 -2.51
C GLU A 134 -0.72 -3.86 -2.49
N LEU A 135 -1.00 -2.79 -1.75
CA LEU A 135 -0.07 -1.66 -1.61
C LEU A 135 1.18 -2.04 -0.81
N ILE A 136 1.07 -2.91 0.19
CA ILE A 136 2.21 -3.48 0.91
C ILE A 136 3.03 -4.37 -0.05
N ASP A 137 2.40 -5.28 -0.77
CA ASP A 137 3.07 -6.16 -1.73
C ASP A 137 3.78 -5.40 -2.86
N THR A 138 3.31 -4.19 -3.18
CA THR A 138 3.96 -3.32 -4.18
C THR A 138 5.06 -2.43 -3.60
N GLY A 139 5.18 -2.38 -2.28
CA GLY A 139 6.12 -1.49 -1.59
C GLY A 139 5.70 -0.01 -1.62
N VAL A 140 4.41 0.27 -1.82
CA VAL A 140 3.84 1.63 -1.69
C VAL A 140 3.58 1.95 -0.22
N LEU A 141 3.09 0.97 0.54
CA LEU A 141 2.98 1.03 1.99
C LEU A 141 3.98 0.06 2.61
N VAL A 142 4.56 0.45 3.73
CA VAL A 142 5.48 -0.36 4.53
C VAL A 142 5.07 -0.30 6.00
N PHE A 143 5.40 -1.34 6.77
CA PHE A 143 5.12 -1.30 8.20
C PHE A 143 5.97 -0.23 8.89
N ALA A 144 5.38 0.47 9.86
CA ALA A 144 6.10 1.44 10.67
C ALA A 144 7.25 0.73 11.44
N PRO A 145 8.35 1.44 11.77
CA PRO A 145 9.53 0.83 12.41
C PRO A 145 9.24 0.06 13.69
N ASP A 146 8.19 0.46 14.41
CA ASP A 146 7.71 -0.21 15.64
C ASP A 146 6.58 -1.22 15.35
N GLY A 147 6.35 -1.53 14.09
CA GLY A 147 5.31 -2.45 13.62
C GLY A 147 5.68 -3.93 13.78
N PRO A 148 4.78 -4.84 13.36
CA PRO A 148 5.03 -6.27 13.38
C PRO A 148 6.26 -6.62 12.51
N HIS A 149 7.12 -7.48 13.03
CA HIS A 149 8.27 -8.00 12.30
C HIS A 149 8.00 -9.45 11.89
N ALA A 150 8.53 -9.86 10.74
CA ALA A 150 8.48 -11.26 10.33
C ALA A 150 9.25 -12.13 11.34
N PRO A 151 8.77 -13.33 11.69
CA PRO A 151 9.41 -14.26 12.60
C PRO A 151 10.75 -14.81 12.08
#